data_1eaef7cc7c2b0a702fbdff63b8c09dcb
#
_entry.id   1eaef7cc7c2b0a702fbdff63b8c09dcb
#
_cell.length_a   1.000
_cell.length_b   1.000
_cell.length_c   1.000
_cell.angle_alpha   90.00
_cell.angle_beta   90.00
_cell.angle_gamma   90.00
#
_symmetry.space_group_name_H-M   'P 1'
#
loop_
_entity.id
_entity.type
_entity.pdbx_description
1 polymer ?
#
loop_
_entity_poly.entity_id
_entity_poly.type
_entity_poly.pdbx_seq_one_letter_code
_entity_poly.pdbx_strand_id
1 'polypeptide(L)'
;DVRGSLEDQTMNMAKSAAKLFEENLKYSNGEPVKVVIADTTIGRVGESAACADKFRKEGVDITLTVTPCWCYGAETMDMDPQTIKAVWGFNGTERPGAVYLASVLATHAQKGLPAFGIYGHDVQEADDTSIPEDVKEKLLRFGRAAVAIGSLDVTNSISQSALICLCSS
;
A
#
# COMPACT_ATOMS: atom_id res chain seq x y z
N ASP A 1 14.56 -20.16 -4.27
CA ASP A 1 15.06 -18.97 -3.56
C ASP A 1 13.89 -18.32 -2.81
N VAL A 2 13.92 -18.36 -1.48
CA VAL A 2 12.84 -17.86 -0.61
C VAL A 2 12.58 -16.35 -0.85
N ARG A 3 13.63 -15.60 -1.16
CA ARG A 3 13.50 -14.17 -1.47
C ARG A 3 12.69 -13.95 -2.75
N GLY A 4 13.00 -14.67 -3.82
CA GLY A 4 12.29 -14.51 -5.09
C GLY A 4 10.79 -14.80 -4.98
N SER A 5 10.40 -15.85 -4.26
CA SER A 5 8.98 -16.19 -4.07
C SER A 5 8.21 -15.12 -3.28
N LEU A 6 8.85 -14.49 -2.29
CA LEU A 6 8.24 -13.41 -1.52
C LEU A 6 8.11 -12.11 -2.32
N GLU A 7 9.10 -11.79 -3.14
CA GLU A 7 9.05 -10.63 -4.04
C GLU A 7 7.92 -10.81 -5.07
N ASP A 8 7.80 -12.00 -5.64
CA ASP A 8 6.72 -12.32 -6.57
C ASP A 8 5.33 -12.27 -5.92
N GLN A 9 5.16 -12.87 -4.74
CA GLN A 9 3.91 -12.78 -3.99
C GLN A 9 3.55 -11.33 -3.68
N THR A 10 4.50 -10.54 -3.18
CA THR A 10 4.30 -9.14 -2.83
C THR A 10 3.87 -8.33 -4.05
N MET A 11 4.59 -8.46 -5.16
CA MET A 11 4.29 -7.73 -6.39
C MET A 11 2.94 -8.15 -6.98
N ASN A 12 2.61 -9.42 -6.95
CA ASN A 12 1.36 -9.92 -7.49
C ASN A 12 0.16 -9.50 -6.64
N MET A 13 0.28 -9.53 -5.31
CA MET A 13 -0.77 -9.02 -4.42
C MET A 13 -1.00 -7.52 -4.58
N ALA A 14 0.06 -6.75 -4.79
CA ALA A 14 -0.09 -5.33 -5.08
C ALA A 14 -0.79 -5.07 -6.43
N LYS A 15 -0.46 -5.84 -7.45
CA LYS A 15 -1.19 -5.77 -8.74
C LYS A 15 -2.67 -6.13 -8.58
N SER A 16 -2.97 -7.13 -7.73
CA SER A 16 -4.35 -7.51 -7.42
C SER A 16 -5.10 -6.37 -6.69
N ALA A 17 -4.46 -5.72 -5.73
CA ALA A 17 -5.03 -4.57 -5.04
C ALA A 17 -5.18 -3.35 -5.97
N ALA A 18 -4.21 -3.11 -6.86
CA ALA A 18 -4.29 -2.07 -7.89
C ALA A 18 -5.53 -2.25 -8.77
N LYS A 19 -5.69 -3.47 -9.31
CA LYS A 19 -6.86 -3.83 -10.13
C LYS A 19 -8.17 -3.65 -9.37
N LEU A 20 -8.20 -4.07 -8.10
CA LEU A 20 -9.38 -3.87 -7.24
C LEU A 20 -9.77 -2.40 -7.14
N PHE A 21 -8.80 -1.50 -6.96
CA PHE A 21 -9.06 -0.08 -6.86
C PHE A 21 -9.50 0.52 -8.20
N GLU A 22 -8.81 0.23 -9.30
CA GLU A 22 -9.16 0.74 -10.63
C GLU A 22 -10.57 0.32 -11.08
N GLU A 23 -10.99 -0.90 -10.74
CA GLU A 23 -12.31 -1.42 -11.09
C GLU A 23 -13.45 -0.86 -10.22
N ASN A 24 -13.16 -0.45 -8.97
CA ASN A 24 -14.20 -0.15 -7.98
C ASN A 24 -14.18 1.28 -7.44
N LEU A 25 -13.13 2.06 -7.69
CA LEU A 25 -13.01 3.43 -7.21
C LEU A 25 -13.05 4.42 -8.37
N LYS A 26 -13.75 5.53 -8.13
CA LYS A 26 -13.85 6.64 -9.08
C LYS A 26 -13.66 7.97 -8.36
N TYR A 27 -13.07 8.91 -9.05
CA TYR A 27 -13.03 10.30 -8.62
C TYR A 27 -14.42 10.94 -8.71
N SER A 28 -14.56 12.14 -8.13
CA SER A 28 -15.81 12.90 -8.15
C SER A 28 -16.29 13.26 -9.57
N ASN A 29 -15.38 13.32 -10.53
CA ASN A 29 -15.69 13.54 -11.95
C ASN A 29 -16.15 12.28 -12.70
N GLY A 30 -16.18 11.12 -12.02
CA GLY A 30 -16.58 9.82 -12.57
C GLY A 30 -15.46 9.04 -13.25
N GLU A 31 -14.26 9.58 -13.35
CA GLU A 31 -13.10 8.86 -13.92
C GLU A 31 -12.58 7.80 -12.96
N PRO A 32 -12.10 6.64 -13.46
CA PRO A 32 -11.45 5.64 -12.63
C PRO A 32 -10.22 6.21 -11.92
N VAL A 33 -9.96 5.72 -10.72
CA VAL A 33 -8.75 6.06 -9.98
C VAL A 33 -7.52 5.56 -10.74
N LYS A 34 -6.52 6.42 -10.93
CA LYS A 34 -5.23 6.04 -11.48
C LYS A 34 -4.39 5.40 -10.39
N VAL A 35 -3.86 4.21 -10.65
CA VAL A 35 -2.96 3.52 -9.73
C VAL A 35 -1.54 3.49 -10.27
N VAL A 36 -0.57 3.83 -9.41
CA VAL A 36 0.87 3.79 -9.71
C VAL A 36 1.51 2.74 -8.79
N ILE A 37 2.18 1.76 -9.36
CA ILE A 37 2.87 0.69 -8.61
C ILE A 37 4.37 1.00 -8.58
N ALA A 38 5.04 0.70 -7.46
CA ALA A 38 6.49 0.78 -7.34
C ALA A 38 7.17 -0.13 -8.39
N ASP A 39 8.33 0.30 -8.90
CA ASP A 39 9.03 -0.46 -9.95
C ASP A 39 9.65 -1.76 -9.43
N THR A 40 9.94 -1.80 -8.14
CA THR A 40 10.49 -2.96 -7.43
C THR A 40 9.82 -3.14 -6.09
N THR A 41 9.96 -4.31 -5.49
CA THR A 41 9.68 -4.49 -4.06
C THR A 41 10.65 -3.66 -3.24
N ILE A 42 10.24 -3.24 -2.04
CA ILE A 42 10.99 -2.32 -1.18
C ILE A 42 11.47 -3.08 0.06
N GLY A 43 12.75 -3.38 0.11
CA GLY A 43 13.39 -4.01 1.27
C GLY A 43 14.58 -3.21 1.80
N ARG A 44 14.94 -2.11 1.14
CA ARG A 44 16.13 -1.30 1.48
C ARG A 44 15.87 0.19 1.28
N VAL A 45 16.67 1.02 1.93
CA VAL A 45 16.61 2.49 1.87
C VAL A 45 16.65 3.03 0.44
N GLY A 46 17.52 2.47 -0.42
CA GLY A 46 17.63 2.92 -1.81
C GLY A 46 16.36 2.68 -2.63
N GLU A 47 15.75 1.51 -2.47
CA GLU A 47 14.48 1.15 -3.13
C GLU A 47 13.33 2.04 -2.62
N SER A 48 13.29 2.29 -1.31
CA SER A 48 12.32 3.20 -0.70
C SER A 48 12.47 4.63 -1.22
N ALA A 49 13.68 5.15 -1.30
CA ALA A 49 13.94 6.48 -1.83
C ALA A 49 13.54 6.60 -3.31
N ALA A 50 13.85 5.60 -4.13
CA ALA A 50 13.45 5.56 -5.53
C ALA A 50 11.92 5.52 -5.69
N CYS A 51 11.24 4.74 -4.86
CA CYS A 51 9.78 4.69 -4.83
C CYS A 51 9.18 6.05 -4.45
N ALA A 52 9.67 6.68 -3.37
CA ALA A 52 9.20 7.99 -2.95
C ALA A 52 9.41 9.08 -4.02
N ASP A 53 10.54 9.02 -4.75
CA ASP A 53 10.82 9.95 -5.84
C ASP A 53 9.88 9.75 -7.03
N LYS A 54 9.62 8.50 -7.41
CA LYS A 54 8.62 8.16 -8.43
C LYS A 54 7.24 8.69 -8.06
N PHE A 55 6.80 8.45 -6.84
CA PHE A 55 5.47 8.83 -6.36
C PHE A 55 5.27 10.33 -6.32
N ARG A 56 6.28 11.07 -5.85
CA ARG A 56 6.24 12.53 -5.90
C ARG A 56 6.16 13.06 -7.34
N LYS A 57 6.88 12.46 -8.29
CA LYS A 57 6.82 12.82 -9.72
C LYS A 57 5.47 12.53 -10.36
N GLU A 58 4.84 11.43 -9.94
CA GLU A 58 3.51 11.02 -10.41
C GLU A 58 2.36 11.73 -9.67
N GLY A 59 2.67 12.53 -8.64
CA GLY A 59 1.69 13.28 -7.87
C GLY A 59 0.78 12.37 -7.04
N VAL A 60 1.35 11.42 -6.34
CA VAL A 60 0.60 10.44 -5.54
C VAL A 60 0.23 11.01 -4.18
N ASP A 61 -1.05 10.99 -3.84
CA ASP A 61 -1.60 11.53 -2.60
C ASP A 61 -2.07 10.44 -1.63
N ILE A 62 -2.32 9.23 -2.13
CA ILE A 62 -2.81 8.10 -1.34
C ILE A 62 -1.83 6.93 -1.51
N THR A 63 -1.34 6.37 -0.41
CA THR A 63 -0.42 5.24 -0.45
C THR A 63 -0.99 4.01 0.24
N LEU A 64 -0.72 2.83 -0.34
CA LEU A 64 -0.99 1.54 0.28
C LEU A 64 0.29 0.72 0.28
N THR A 65 0.77 0.35 1.45
CA THR A 65 1.85 -0.64 1.58
C THR A 65 1.23 -2.04 1.68
N VAL A 66 1.68 -2.95 0.83
CA VAL A 66 1.27 -4.37 0.84
C VAL A 66 2.47 -5.21 1.26
N THR A 67 2.32 -6.02 2.31
CA THR A 67 3.43 -6.85 2.79
C THR A 67 2.99 -8.22 3.30
N PRO A 68 3.52 -9.30 2.70
CA PRO A 68 3.33 -10.66 3.20
C PRO A 68 4.36 -11.05 4.27
N CYS A 69 5.36 -10.21 4.51
CA CYS A 69 6.48 -10.54 5.38
C CYS A 69 6.94 -9.37 6.23
N TRP A 70 7.77 -9.67 7.22
CA TRP A 70 8.43 -8.66 8.02
C TRP A 70 9.59 -8.01 7.25
N CYS A 71 9.73 -6.70 7.36
CA CYS A 71 10.88 -5.94 6.90
C CYS A 71 11.17 -4.78 7.86
N TYR A 72 12.26 -4.05 7.64
CA TYR A 72 12.63 -2.91 8.48
C TYR A 72 11.72 -1.71 8.18
N GLY A 73 10.70 -1.53 9.02
CA GLY A 73 9.66 -0.52 8.81
C GLY A 73 10.18 0.90 8.70
N ALA A 74 11.19 1.28 9.50
CA ALA A 74 11.79 2.62 9.45
C ALA A 74 12.41 2.98 8.09
N GLU A 75 12.78 1.97 7.29
CA GLU A 75 13.45 2.14 5.99
C GLU A 75 12.47 2.06 4.82
N THR A 76 11.32 1.45 5.01
CA THR A 76 10.40 1.06 3.94
C THR A 76 9.03 1.69 4.03
N MET A 77 8.68 2.34 5.15
CA MET A 77 7.38 2.96 5.32
C MET A 77 7.30 4.34 4.66
N ASP A 78 6.11 4.69 4.20
CA ASP A 78 5.81 6.05 3.76
C ASP A 78 5.77 7.00 4.97
N MET A 79 6.68 7.97 4.98
CA MET A 79 6.84 8.96 6.03
C MET A 79 6.35 10.35 5.61
N ASP A 80 5.83 10.52 4.40
CA ASP A 80 5.33 11.81 3.93
C ASP A 80 4.07 12.20 4.72
N PRO A 81 4.07 13.35 5.43
CA PRO A 81 2.89 13.79 6.18
C PRO A 81 1.71 14.20 5.28
N GLN A 82 1.94 14.41 3.99
CA GLN A 82 0.92 14.84 3.03
C GLN A 82 0.14 13.67 2.43
N THR A 83 0.65 12.44 2.52
CA THR A 83 -0.05 11.28 1.96
C THR A 83 -1.07 10.69 2.92
N ILE A 84 -2.21 10.27 2.38
CA ILE A 84 -3.20 9.43 3.09
C ILE A 84 -2.75 7.98 2.94
N LYS A 85 -2.39 7.34 4.04
CA LYS A 85 -1.70 6.05 3.99
C LYS A 85 -2.39 4.92 4.71
N ALA A 86 -2.31 3.74 4.11
CA ALA A 86 -2.68 2.48 4.73
C ALA A 86 -1.57 1.43 4.58
N VAL A 87 -1.60 0.46 5.45
CA VAL A 87 -0.72 -0.72 5.41
C VAL A 87 -1.59 -1.96 5.47
N TRP A 88 -1.52 -2.78 4.43
CA TRP A 88 -2.08 -4.12 4.44
C TRP A 88 -0.95 -5.13 4.71
N GLY A 89 -0.90 -5.61 5.96
CA GLY A 89 0.01 -6.68 6.36
C GLY A 89 -0.74 -7.98 6.52
N PHE A 90 -0.23 -9.06 5.95
CA PHE A 90 -0.76 -10.40 6.11
C PHE A 90 0.38 -11.40 6.26
N ASN A 91 0.10 -12.56 6.84
CA ASN A 91 1.11 -13.59 6.93
C ASN A 91 1.15 -14.35 5.60
N GLY A 92 2.25 -14.17 4.88
CA GLY A 92 2.57 -14.95 3.70
C GLY A 92 3.07 -16.35 4.07
N THR A 93 3.75 -17.03 3.14
CA THR A 93 4.13 -18.45 3.24
C THR A 93 4.75 -18.85 4.59
N GLU A 94 5.76 -18.13 5.04
CA GLU A 94 6.46 -18.43 6.32
C GLU A 94 6.80 -17.15 7.10
N ARG A 95 6.27 -16.00 6.73
CA ARG A 95 6.73 -14.70 7.21
C ARG A 95 5.60 -13.87 7.81
N PRO A 96 5.85 -13.20 8.94
CA PRO A 96 4.80 -12.48 9.66
C PRO A 96 4.65 -11.03 9.17
N GLY A 97 3.96 -10.79 8.06
CA GLY A 97 3.61 -9.44 7.62
C GLY A 97 2.71 -8.69 8.60
N ALA A 98 1.94 -9.41 9.41
CA ALA A 98 1.17 -8.81 10.51
C ALA A 98 2.06 -8.15 11.57
N VAL A 99 3.28 -8.67 11.80
CA VAL A 99 4.26 -8.06 12.73
C VAL A 99 4.79 -6.74 12.16
N TYR A 100 5.06 -6.69 10.85
CA TYR A 100 5.42 -5.45 10.18
C TYR A 100 4.30 -4.41 10.33
N LEU A 101 3.06 -4.80 10.05
CA LEU A 101 1.89 -3.93 10.20
C LEU A 101 1.83 -3.29 11.60
N ALA A 102 1.93 -4.09 12.64
CA ALA A 102 1.88 -3.61 14.03
C ALA A 102 3.03 -2.63 14.33
N SER A 103 4.25 -2.96 13.92
CA SER A 103 5.45 -2.14 14.11
C SER A 103 5.35 -0.79 13.38
N VAL A 104 4.92 -0.81 12.13
CA VAL A 104 4.78 0.40 11.30
C VAL A 104 3.70 1.33 11.85
N LEU A 105 2.54 0.80 12.23
CA LEU A 105 1.48 1.60 12.84
C LEU A 105 1.93 2.25 14.15
N ALA A 106 2.66 1.51 15.00
CA ALA A 106 3.24 2.06 16.23
C ALA A 106 4.22 3.21 15.94
N THR A 107 5.08 3.04 14.93
CA THR A 107 6.04 4.07 14.53
C THR A 107 5.35 5.32 13.99
N HIS A 108 4.33 5.17 13.15
CA HIS A 108 3.53 6.30 12.67
C HIS A 108 2.84 7.04 13.83
N ALA A 109 2.24 6.30 14.77
CA ALA A 109 1.61 6.90 15.96
C ALA A 109 2.61 7.69 16.82
N GLN A 110 3.82 7.17 17.03
CA GLN A 110 4.89 7.88 17.76
C GLN A 110 5.33 9.19 17.08
N LYS A 111 5.23 9.26 15.76
CA LYS A 111 5.59 10.44 14.97
C LYS A 111 4.42 11.38 14.73
N GLY A 112 3.23 11.06 15.23
CA GLY A 112 2.01 11.83 14.98
C GLY A 112 1.52 11.77 13.53
N LEU A 113 1.93 10.76 12.77
CA LEU A 113 1.51 10.54 11.40
C LEU A 113 0.32 9.57 11.38
N PRO A 114 -0.85 9.96 10.85
CA PRO A 114 -1.97 9.03 10.72
C PRO A 114 -1.65 7.95 9.68
N ALA A 115 -1.96 6.70 10.03
CA ALA A 115 -1.88 5.55 9.13
C ALA A 115 -2.97 4.54 9.47
N PHE A 116 -3.53 3.88 8.46
CA PHE A 116 -4.60 2.90 8.61
C PHE A 116 -4.05 1.48 8.47
N GLY A 117 -4.35 0.62 9.46
CA GLY A 117 -4.04 -0.80 9.39
C GLY A 117 -5.14 -1.59 8.71
N ILE A 118 -4.75 -2.45 7.79
CA ILE A 118 -5.63 -3.42 7.14
C ILE A 118 -5.09 -4.81 7.42
N TYR A 119 -5.90 -5.66 8.05
CA TYR A 119 -5.62 -7.05 8.36
C TYR A 119 -6.89 -7.88 8.26
N GLY A 120 -6.77 -9.13 7.87
CA GLY A 120 -7.86 -10.08 7.76
C GLY A 120 -7.31 -11.49 7.59
N HIS A 121 -7.96 -12.30 6.76
CA HIS A 121 -7.44 -13.63 6.45
C HIS A 121 -6.05 -13.55 5.80
N ASP A 122 -5.17 -14.45 6.20
CA ASP A 122 -3.83 -14.58 5.65
C ASP A 122 -3.86 -15.27 4.28
N VAL A 123 -2.83 -15.00 3.46
CA VAL A 123 -2.60 -15.66 2.17
C VAL A 123 -1.23 -16.33 2.24
N GLN A 124 -1.22 -17.63 2.53
CA GLN A 124 0.01 -18.36 2.83
C GLN A 124 0.64 -19.01 1.61
N GLU A 125 -0.13 -19.34 0.58
CA GLU A 125 0.40 -19.91 -0.65
C GLU A 125 1.05 -18.82 -1.51
N ALA A 126 2.30 -19.03 -1.88
CA ALA A 126 3.11 -18.00 -2.58
C ALA A 126 2.56 -17.62 -3.97
N ASP A 127 1.84 -18.53 -4.62
CA ASP A 127 1.23 -18.32 -5.93
C ASP A 127 -0.25 -17.90 -5.87
N ASP A 128 -0.84 -17.85 -4.67
CA ASP A 128 -2.18 -17.30 -4.49
C ASP A 128 -2.15 -15.76 -4.58
N THR A 129 -2.79 -15.23 -5.58
CA THR A 129 -2.93 -13.78 -5.83
C THR A 129 -4.31 -13.25 -5.51
N SER A 130 -5.16 -14.06 -4.90
CA SER A 130 -6.51 -13.66 -4.49
C SER A 130 -6.46 -12.78 -3.23
N ILE A 131 -7.34 -11.78 -3.20
CA ILE A 131 -7.52 -10.96 -2.00
C ILE A 131 -8.68 -11.57 -1.20
N PRO A 132 -8.48 -11.95 0.08
CA PRO A 132 -9.57 -12.43 0.93
C PRO A 132 -10.73 -11.42 1.00
N GLU A 133 -11.97 -11.91 1.02
CA GLU A 133 -13.15 -11.05 0.90
C GLU A 133 -13.27 -10.02 2.04
N ASP A 134 -12.90 -10.40 3.27
CA ASP A 134 -12.88 -9.48 4.40
C ASP A 134 -11.80 -8.39 4.30
N VAL A 135 -10.68 -8.69 3.64
CA VAL A 135 -9.61 -7.72 3.32
C VAL A 135 -10.07 -6.80 2.19
N LYS A 136 -10.67 -7.36 1.14
CA LYS A 136 -11.19 -6.63 0.00
C LYS A 136 -12.18 -5.54 0.43
N GLU A 137 -13.11 -5.86 1.33
CA GLU A 137 -14.03 -4.90 1.88
C GLU A 137 -13.31 -3.74 2.61
N LYS A 138 -12.27 -4.06 3.42
CA LYS A 138 -11.48 -3.06 4.16
C LYS A 138 -10.66 -2.17 3.21
N LEU A 139 -10.04 -2.76 2.18
CA LEU A 139 -9.32 -2.01 1.14
C LEU A 139 -10.24 -1.03 0.42
N LEU A 140 -11.41 -1.47 0.00
CA LEU A 140 -12.38 -0.61 -0.69
C LEU A 140 -12.93 0.48 0.22
N ARG A 141 -13.15 0.19 1.50
CA ARG A 141 -13.58 1.21 2.48
C ARG A 141 -12.51 2.28 2.68
N PHE A 142 -11.25 1.88 2.84
CA PHE A 142 -10.13 2.81 2.88
C PHE A 142 -10.04 3.64 1.60
N GLY A 143 -10.06 3.01 0.45
CA GLY A 143 -9.94 3.69 -0.84
C GLY A 143 -11.04 4.72 -1.08
N ARG A 144 -12.30 4.39 -0.77
CA ARG A 144 -13.42 5.34 -0.86
C ARG A 144 -13.26 6.55 0.05
N ALA A 145 -12.85 6.33 1.29
CA ALA A 145 -12.62 7.42 2.24
C ALA A 145 -11.44 8.32 1.78
N ALA A 146 -10.34 7.73 1.34
CA ALA A 146 -9.17 8.45 0.88
C ALA A 146 -9.46 9.28 -0.38
N VAL A 147 -10.14 8.72 -1.36
CA VAL A 147 -10.56 9.44 -2.57
C VAL A 147 -11.53 10.58 -2.24
N ALA A 148 -12.45 10.38 -1.29
CA ALA A 148 -13.37 11.44 -0.86
C ALA A 148 -12.61 12.60 -0.20
N ILE A 149 -11.63 12.33 0.66
CA ILE A 149 -10.80 13.36 1.31
C ILE A 149 -9.97 14.10 0.26
N GLY A 150 -9.28 13.38 -0.64
CA GLY A 150 -8.49 13.97 -1.72
C GLY A 150 -9.32 14.87 -2.65
N SER A 151 -10.60 14.55 -2.84
CA SER A 151 -11.52 15.36 -3.64
C SER A 151 -11.98 16.66 -2.94
N LEU A 152 -11.81 16.78 -1.63
CA LEU A 152 -12.16 17.98 -0.86
C LEU A 152 -11.06 19.06 -0.86
N ASP A 153 -9.84 18.71 -1.19
CA ASP A 153 -8.72 19.64 -1.23
C ASP A 153 -8.70 20.41 -2.57
N VAL A 154 -9.65 21.33 -2.71
CA VAL A 154 -9.96 22.07 -3.95
C VAL A 154 -8.91 23.16 -4.27
N THR A 155 -7.92 23.38 -3.42
CA THR A 155 -6.98 24.51 -3.55
C THR A 155 -5.71 24.21 -4.35
N ASN A 156 -5.42 22.96 -4.58
CA ASN A 156 -4.33 22.53 -5.46
C ASN A 156 -4.89 21.67 -6.57
N SER A 157 -4.38 21.83 -7.79
CA SER A 157 -4.60 20.94 -8.93
C SER A 157 -4.06 19.55 -8.57
N ILE A 158 -4.84 18.78 -7.81
CA ILE A 158 -4.48 17.48 -7.32
C ILE A 158 -4.31 16.58 -8.52
N SER A 159 -3.12 16.08 -8.70
CA SER A 159 -2.85 14.91 -9.50
C SER A 159 -3.64 13.75 -8.89
N GLN A 160 -4.69 13.33 -9.56
CA GLN A 160 -5.66 12.32 -9.11
C GLN A 160 -5.01 10.93 -9.18
N SER A 161 -4.08 10.63 -8.29
CA SER A 161 -3.37 9.35 -8.30
C SER A 161 -3.42 8.65 -6.95
N ALA A 162 -3.98 7.46 -6.92
CA ALA A 162 -3.90 6.54 -5.78
C ALA A 162 -2.79 5.52 -6.00
N LEU A 163 -2.16 5.04 -4.94
CA LEU A 163 -0.95 4.27 -5.07
C LEU A 163 -0.85 3.05 -4.19
N ILE A 164 -0.06 2.10 -4.68
CA ILE A 164 0.35 0.89 -3.95
C ILE A 164 1.87 0.83 -3.87
N CYS A 165 2.41 0.84 -2.66
CA CYS A 165 3.82 0.61 -2.34
C CYS A 165 4.02 -0.83 -1.86
N LEU A 166 5.16 -1.43 -2.14
CA LEU A 166 5.45 -2.83 -1.86
C LEU A 166 6.64 -2.99 -0.94
N CYS A 167 6.53 -3.86 0.05
CA CYS A 167 7.64 -4.22 0.92
C CYS A 167 7.93 -5.72 0.85
N SER A 168 9.19 -6.09 0.67
CA SER A 168 9.69 -7.45 0.90
C SER A 168 11.03 -7.37 1.65
N SER A 169 11.35 -8.37 2.42
CA SER A 169 12.64 -8.45 3.12
C SER A 169 13.73 -9.09 2.27
#